data_8f6d6e46b79eaecddfb3ede7e7e424fe
#
_entry.id   8f6d6e46b79eaecddfb3ede7e7e424fe
#
_cell.length_a   1.000
_cell.length_b   1.000
_cell.length_c   1.000
_cell.angle_alpha   90.00
_cell.angle_beta   90.00
_cell.angle_gamma   90.00
#
_symmetry.space_group_name_H-M   'P 1'
#
loop_
_entity.id
_entity.type
_entity.pdbx_description
1 polymer ?
#
loop_
_entity_poly.entity_id
_entity_poly.type
_entity_poly.pdbx_seq_one_letter_code
_entity_poly.pdbx_strand_id
1 'polypeptide(L)'
;MTKVGFIGLGIMGLPMAINLKNAGIELMVNDLNHQSVRQMTDLGALEGTKAQIGKECGIIFMILPNGMIVKDVVFGKDGIASAVKKGTVICDMSSVTPVQSKECYNRLEKMGVSFVDAPVSGGEPGAVSGTLAIMAGGDQDAFDRLIPYFEIMGSSALLIGGSGSGSITKLANQVIVNMNIAAVSEAFVLASKAGADPSKVYEAIRGGLAGSAVLDAKMPMILERNFNPGGKISINHKDIKNVVETAHEIDVPVPFTSQLFEIFQALKVAGHMNDDHAGIVQYFEKLAQTVVKSTTKEY
;
A
#
# COMPACT_ATOMS: atom_id res chain seq x y z
N MET A 1 -1.66 29.04 -7.92
CA MET A 1 -1.32 27.59 -7.83
C MET A 1 -2.63 26.78 -7.83
N THR A 2 -2.62 25.58 -8.39
CA THR A 2 -3.81 24.73 -8.39
C THR A 2 -3.99 24.14 -6.98
N LYS A 3 -5.17 24.35 -6.36
CA LYS A 3 -5.50 23.74 -5.07
C LYS A 3 -5.56 22.22 -5.23
N VAL A 4 -4.99 21.48 -4.30
CA VAL A 4 -4.90 20.02 -4.31
C VAL A 4 -5.80 19.43 -3.24
N GLY A 5 -6.60 18.43 -3.59
CA GLY A 5 -7.39 17.62 -2.65
C GLY A 5 -6.60 16.40 -2.19
N PHE A 6 -6.74 16.01 -0.92
CA PHE A 6 -6.20 14.75 -0.42
C PHE A 6 -7.23 14.04 0.46
N ILE A 7 -7.64 12.84 0.07
CA ILE A 7 -8.67 12.05 0.75
C ILE A 7 -8.09 10.73 1.24
N GLY A 8 -8.25 10.46 2.51
CA GLY A 8 -7.67 9.30 3.19
C GLY A 8 -6.37 9.65 3.91
N LEU A 9 -6.47 9.92 5.22
CA LEU A 9 -5.38 10.31 6.11
C LEU A 9 -5.04 9.18 7.10
N GLY A 10 -5.05 7.95 6.60
CA GLY A 10 -4.61 6.78 7.36
C GLY A 10 -3.07 6.72 7.49
N ILE A 11 -2.56 5.53 7.91
CA ILE A 11 -1.13 5.29 8.16
C ILE A 11 -0.21 5.69 6.97
N MET A 12 -0.70 5.56 5.75
CA MET A 12 0.03 5.95 4.54
C MET A 12 -0.27 7.40 4.12
N GLY A 13 -1.57 7.74 4.08
CA GLY A 13 -2.00 9.02 3.50
C GLY A 13 -1.65 10.23 4.33
N LEU A 14 -1.67 10.13 5.66
CA LEU A 14 -1.32 11.26 6.52
C LEU A 14 0.13 11.73 6.30
N PRO A 15 1.17 10.88 6.38
CA PRO A 15 2.53 11.33 6.10
C PRO A 15 2.72 11.83 4.65
N MET A 16 2.06 11.24 3.66
CA MET A 16 2.10 11.73 2.27
C MET A 16 1.51 13.14 2.17
N ALA A 17 0.37 13.41 2.80
CA ALA A 17 -0.25 14.73 2.85
C ALA A 17 0.61 15.76 3.60
N ILE A 18 1.28 15.33 4.68
CA ILE A 18 2.24 16.17 5.43
C ILE A 18 3.42 16.57 4.52
N ASN A 19 3.99 15.65 3.76
CA ASN A 19 5.09 15.94 2.83
C ASN A 19 4.67 16.97 1.78
N LEU A 20 3.48 16.81 1.18
CA LEU A 20 2.93 17.79 0.23
C LEU A 20 2.74 19.17 0.90
N LYS A 21 2.22 19.20 2.11
CA LYS A 21 2.00 20.45 2.85
C LYS A 21 3.32 21.16 3.18
N ASN A 22 4.33 20.39 3.63
CA ASN A 22 5.66 20.90 3.93
C ASN A 22 6.39 21.44 2.69
N ALA A 23 6.08 20.91 1.51
CA ALA A 23 6.55 21.41 0.22
C ALA A 23 5.80 22.68 -0.27
N GLY A 24 4.89 23.23 0.54
CA GLY A 24 4.16 24.47 0.24
C GLY A 24 2.90 24.29 -0.61
N ILE A 25 2.42 23.06 -0.81
CA ILE A 25 1.18 22.80 -1.56
C ILE A 25 -0.04 23.28 -0.75
N GLU A 26 -0.95 24.00 -1.41
CA GLU A 26 -2.25 24.36 -0.84
C GLU A 26 -3.17 23.14 -0.85
N LEU A 27 -3.39 22.54 0.34
CA LEU A 27 -4.16 21.30 0.49
C LEU A 27 -5.56 21.55 1.06
N MET A 28 -6.55 20.83 0.50
CA MET A 28 -7.84 20.58 1.11
C MET A 28 -7.96 19.08 1.41
N VAL A 29 -8.25 18.72 2.65
CA VAL A 29 -8.20 17.34 3.13
C VAL A 29 -9.54 16.81 3.59
N ASN A 30 -9.74 15.49 3.49
CA ASN A 30 -10.92 14.81 4.02
C ASN A 30 -10.53 13.41 4.54
N ASP A 31 -11.00 13.07 5.71
CA ASP A 31 -10.97 11.73 6.29
C ASP A 31 -12.11 11.57 7.30
N LEU A 32 -12.48 10.34 7.60
CA LEU A 32 -13.40 10.02 8.70
C LEU A 32 -12.73 10.16 10.08
N ASN A 33 -11.41 10.08 10.13
CA ASN A 33 -10.63 10.30 11.36
C ASN A 33 -10.39 11.79 11.59
N HIS A 34 -11.23 12.38 12.42
CA HIS A 34 -11.12 13.80 12.77
C HIS A 34 -9.79 14.19 13.41
N GLN A 35 -9.08 13.27 14.08
CA GLN A 35 -7.76 13.57 14.65
C GLN A 35 -6.72 13.80 13.54
N SER A 36 -6.72 12.96 12.50
CA SER A 36 -5.83 13.14 11.35
C SER A 36 -6.17 14.43 10.58
N VAL A 37 -7.47 14.73 10.41
CA VAL A 37 -7.91 15.99 9.79
C VAL A 37 -7.42 17.20 10.60
N ARG A 38 -7.59 17.18 11.92
CA ARG A 38 -7.12 18.26 12.81
C ARG A 38 -5.60 18.43 12.70
N GLN A 39 -4.84 17.35 12.69
CA GLN A 39 -3.38 17.44 12.51
C GLN A 39 -3.00 18.13 11.20
N MET A 40 -3.73 17.90 10.11
CA MET A 40 -3.49 18.60 8.85
C MET A 40 -3.93 20.06 8.88
N THR A 41 -5.05 20.39 9.55
CA THR A 41 -5.49 21.79 9.68
C THR A 41 -4.57 22.60 10.58
N ASP A 42 -3.98 22.00 11.60
CA ASP A 42 -2.95 22.65 12.45
C ASP A 42 -1.69 23.00 11.63
N LEU A 43 -1.40 22.24 10.56
CA LEU A 43 -0.37 22.55 9.58
C LEU A 43 -0.83 23.55 8.49
N GLY A 44 -2.07 24.07 8.58
CA GLY A 44 -2.63 25.04 7.65
C GLY A 44 -3.23 24.44 6.38
N ALA A 45 -3.63 23.16 6.37
CA ALA A 45 -4.51 22.62 5.35
C ALA A 45 -5.96 23.04 5.62
N LEU A 46 -6.80 23.02 4.57
CA LEU A 46 -8.24 23.26 4.71
C LEU A 46 -8.97 21.92 4.88
N GLU A 47 -9.94 21.85 5.77
CA GLU A 47 -10.89 20.75 5.79
C GLU A 47 -11.98 20.98 4.74
N GLY A 48 -12.39 19.92 4.02
CA GLY A 48 -13.47 19.99 3.04
C GLY A 48 -14.24 18.69 2.91
N THR A 49 -15.49 18.79 2.47
CA THR A 49 -16.27 17.61 2.07
C THR A 49 -15.76 17.06 0.73
N LYS A 50 -16.09 15.81 0.40
CA LYS A 50 -15.76 15.19 -0.90
C LYS A 50 -16.23 16.05 -2.08
N ALA A 51 -17.45 16.59 -2.00
CA ALA A 51 -18.02 17.47 -3.01
C ALA A 51 -17.29 18.83 -3.11
N GLN A 52 -16.88 19.42 -1.98
CA GLN A 52 -16.08 20.65 -2.00
C GLN A 52 -14.71 20.40 -2.63
N ILE A 53 -14.03 19.30 -2.30
CA ILE A 53 -12.77 18.92 -2.92
C ILE A 53 -12.96 18.74 -4.44
N GLY A 54 -14.01 18.06 -4.90
CA GLY A 54 -14.33 17.93 -6.31
C GLY A 54 -14.57 19.29 -7.01
N LYS A 55 -15.22 20.23 -6.32
CA LYS A 55 -15.55 21.55 -6.86
C LYS A 55 -14.34 22.50 -6.92
N GLU A 56 -13.41 22.42 -5.95
CA GLU A 56 -12.37 23.42 -5.75
C GLU A 56 -10.98 22.98 -6.19
N CYS A 57 -10.71 21.66 -6.20
CA CYS A 57 -9.38 21.15 -6.46
C CYS A 57 -9.23 20.69 -7.93
N GLY A 58 -8.11 21.07 -8.54
CA GLY A 58 -7.78 20.64 -9.93
C GLY A 58 -7.01 19.32 -9.97
N ILE A 59 -6.44 18.89 -8.85
CA ILE A 59 -5.79 17.60 -8.64
C ILE A 59 -6.31 17.04 -7.32
N ILE A 60 -6.66 15.75 -7.31
CA ILE A 60 -7.21 15.08 -6.13
C ILE A 60 -6.47 13.76 -5.95
N PHE A 61 -5.73 13.63 -4.87
CA PHE A 61 -5.15 12.37 -4.42
C PHE A 61 -6.10 11.66 -3.46
N MET A 62 -6.13 10.34 -3.54
CA MET A 62 -6.82 9.52 -2.55
C MET A 62 -6.04 8.23 -2.29
N ILE A 63 -6.05 7.78 -1.02
CA ILE A 63 -5.49 6.51 -0.61
C ILE A 63 -6.38 5.88 0.45
N LEU A 64 -7.13 4.88 0.02
CA LEU A 64 -8.29 4.35 0.72
C LEU A 64 -8.16 2.83 0.94
N PRO A 65 -8.89 2.25 1.91
CA PRO A 65 -8.73 0.85 2.28
C PRO A 65 -9.00 -0.18 1.18
N ASN A 66 -9.98 0.08 0.29
CA ASN A 66 -10.38 -0.87 -0.76
C ASN A 66 -11.17 -0.18 -1.88
N GLY A 67 -11.40 -0.89 -2.98
CA GLY A 67 -12.07 -0.34 -4.16
C GLY A 67 -13.55 -0.01 -3.98
N MET A 68 -14.27 -0.65 -3.04
CA MET A 68 -15.64 -0.26 -2.72
C MET A 68 -15.69 1.13 -2.10
N ILE A 69 -14.78 1.41 -1.18
CA ILE A 69 -14.65 2.74 -0.57
C ILE A 69 -14.19 3.77 -1.60
N VAL A 70 -13.25 3.41 -2.50
CA VAL A 70 -12.86 4.29 -3.62
C VAL A 70 -14.08 4.66 -4.46
N LYS A 71 -14.90 3.69 -4.87
CA LYS A 71 -16.12 3.94 -5.64
C LYS A 71 -17.13 4.81 -4.88
N ASP A 72 -17.31 4.59 -3.58
CA ASP A 72 -18.19 5.40 -2.75
C ASP A 72 -17.68 6.85 -2.62
N VAL A 73 -16.40 7.03 -2.36
CA VAL A 73 -15.78 8.36 -2.26
C VAL A 73 -15.90 9.12 -3.57
N VAL A 74 -15.73 8.46 -4.70
CA VAL A 74 -15.82 9.11 -6.02
C VAL A 74 -17.28 9.30 -6.45
N PHE A 75 -18.11 8.25 -6.41
CA PHE A 75 -19.43 8.22 -7.05
C PHE A 75 -20.61 8.08 -6.08
N GLY A 76 -20.36 7.94 -4.78
CA GLY A 76 -21.41 7.85 -3.77
C GLY A 76 -22.19 9.16 -3.61
N LYS A 77 -23.18 9.14 -2.72
CA LYS A 77 -23.91 10.36 -2.38
C LYS A 77 -22.93 11.42 -1.84
N ASP A 78 -22.97 12.61 -2.41
CA ASP A 78 -22.05 13.70 -2.08
C ASP A 78 -20.56 13.37 -2.33
N GLY A 79 -20.28 12.39 -3.20
CA GLY A 79 -18.94 12.03 -3.65
C GLY A 79 -18.30 13.10 -4.53
N ILE A 80 -17.02 12.88 -4.88
CA ILE A 80 -16.24 13.81 -5.71
C ILE A 80 -16.97 14.13 -7.02
N ALA A 81 -17.51 13.09 -7.69
CA ALA A 81 -18.15 13.20 -9.00
C ALA A 81 -19.39 14.08 -9.00
N SER A 82 -20.02 14.34 -7.85
CA SER A 82 -21.21 15.21 -7.76
C SER A 82 -20.92 16.67 -8.10
N ALA A 83 -19.67 17.12 -7.98
CA ALA A 83 -19.27 18.51 -8.16
C ALA A 83 -17.93 18.70 -8.90
N VAL A 84 -17.29 17.61 -9.36
CA VAL A 84 -15.99 17.66 -10.03
C VAL A 84 -16.04 18.43 -11.33
N LYS A 85 -15.01 19.21 -11.61
CA LYS A 85 -14.91 20.01 -12.84
C LYS A 85 -14.20 19.21 -13.94
N LYS A 86 -14.58 19.49 -15.19
CA LYS A 86 -13.82 19.01 -16.35
C LYS A 86 -12.36 19.45 -16.27
N GLY A 87 -11.45 18.57 -16.68
CA GLY A 87 -10.01 18.80 -16.62
C GLY A 87 -9.37 18.56 -15.25
N THR A 88 -10.14 18.16 -14.22
CA THR A 88 -9.58 17.66 -12.96
C THR A 88 -8.86 16.33 -13.19
N VAL A 89 -7.76 16.10 -12.47
CA VAL A 89 -7.08 14.80 -12.39
C VAL A 89 -7.36 14.20 -11.01
N ILE A 90 -7.90 13.00 -10.99
CA ILE A 90 -8.06 12.17 -9.79
C ILE A 90 -6.99 11.09 -9.82
N CYS A 91 -6.15 11.03 -8.78
CA CYS A 91 -5.10 10.05 -8.60
C CYS A 91 -5.44 9.13 -7.44
N ASP A 92 -5.76 7.87 -7.74
CA ASP A 92 -6.02 6.85 -6.73
C ASP A 92 -4.74 6.08 -6.39
N MET A 93 -4.20 6.32 -5.21
CA MET A 93 -3.01 5.64 -4.70
C MET A 93 -3.35 4.41 -3.84
N SER A 94 -4.60 4.00 -3.86
CA SER A 94 -5.11 2.84 -3.13
C SER A 94 -4.68 1.52 -3.79
N SER A 95 -4.53 0.46 -2.99
CA SER A 95 -4.31 -0.89 -3.51
C SER A 95 -5.67 -1.56 -3.78
N VAL A 96 -6.07 -1.56 -5.05
CA VAL A 96 -7.36 -2.07 -5.56
C VAL A 96 -7.12 -3.00 -6.77
N THR A 97 -8.19 -3.65 -7.27
CA THR A 97 -8.06 -4.48 -8.48
C THR A 97 -8.00 -3.61 -9.75
N PRO A 98 -7.32 -4.08 -10.82
CA PRO A 98 -7.29 -3.37 -12.11
C PRO A 98 -8.68 -3.11 -12.69
N VAL A 99 -9.62 -4.03 -12.48
CA VAL A 99 -11.02 -3.88 -12.93
C VAL A 99 -11.69 -2.69 -12.25
N GLN A 100 -11.49 -2.53 -10.94
CA GLN A 100 -12.04 -1.40 -10.20
C GLN A 100 -11.44 -0.07 -10.66
N SER A 101 -10.15 -0.02 -10.96
CA SER A 101 -9.50 1.18 -11.52
C SER A 101 -10.03 1.54 -12.90
N LYS A 102 -10.14 0.55 -13.80
CA LYS A 102 -10.72 0.74 -15.15
C LYS A 102 -12.18 1.21 -15.10
N GLU A 103 -12.97 0.70 -14.16
CA GLU A 103 -14.34 1.15 -13.98
C GLU A 103 -14.41 2.64 -13.57
N CYS A 104 -13.54 3.06 -12.63
CA CYS A 104 -13.46 4.47 -12.24
C CYS A 104 -13.00 5.35 -13.42
N TYR A 105 -11.96 4.94 -14.14
CA TYR A 105 -11.46 5.62 -15.32
C TYR A 105 -12.57 5.82 -16.36
N ASN A 106 -13.24 4.75 -16.81
CA ASN A 106 -14.26 4.80 -17.84
C ASN A 106 -15.47 5.70 -17.49
N ARG A 107 -15.80 5.80 -16.20
CA ARG A 107 -16.90 6.65 -15.73
C ARG A 107 -16.48 8.12 -15.68
N LEU A 108 -15.28 8.41 -15.19
CA LEU A 108 -14.76 9.78 -15.06
C LEU A 108 -14.38 10.38 -16.39
N GLU A 109 -13.84 9.60 -17.33
CA GLU A 109 -13.53 10.02 -18.70
C GLU A 109 -14.78 10.61 -19.41
N LYS A 110 -15.95 9.98 -19.25
CA LYS A 110 -17.22 10.48 -19.79
C LYS A 110 -17.63 11.84 -19.22
N MET A 111 -17.06 12.20 -18.07
CA MET A 111 -17.27 13.50 -17.42
C MET A 111 -16.17 14.52 -17.78
N GLY A 112 -15.19 14.12 -18.60
CA GLY A 112 -14.02 14.93 -18.93
C GLY A 112 -13.05 15.10 -17.78
N VAL A 113 -12.98 14.11 -16.89
CA VAL A 113 -12.09 14.04 -15.72
C VAL A 113 -11.09 12.91 -15.94
N SER A 114 -9.80 13.18 -15.79
CA SER A 114 -8.75 12.18 -15.91
C SER A 114 -8.64 11.37 -14.62
N PHE A 115 -8.37 10.07 -14.75
CA PHE A 115 -8.14 9.18 -13.63
C PHE A 115 -6.81 8.43 -13.80
N VAL A 116 -5.98 8.42 -12.75
CA VAL A 116 -4.70 7.71 -12.70
C VAL A 116 -4.74 6.77 -11.49
N ASP A 117 -4.56 5.48 -11.71
CA ASP A 117 -4.31 4.51 -10.65
C ASP A 117 -2.81 4.47 -10.36
N ALA A 118 -2.42 4.87 -9.15
CA ALA A 118 -1.02 5.05 -8.78
C ALA A 118 -0.69 4.46 -7.39
N PRO A 119 -0.95 3.16 -7.17
CA PRO A 119 -0.60 2.53 -5.91
C PRO A 119 0.91 2.60 -5.62
N VAL A 120 1.24 2.48 -4.33
CA VAL A 120 2.58 2.74 -3.82
C VAL A 120 3.21 1.52 -3.13
N SER A 121 4.53 1.50 -3.08
CA SER A 121 5.35 0.55 -2.32
C SER A 121 6.41 1.31 -1.52
N GLY A 122 6.73 0.81 -0.30
CA GLY A 122 7.69 1.43 0.63
C GLY A 122 7.19 1.44 2.07
N GLY A 123 5.91 1.11 2.29
CA GLY A 123 5.28 1.10 3.63
C GLY A 123 5.25 2.48 4.29
N GLU A 124 4.90 2.50 5.58
CA GLU A 124 4.86 3.74 6.36
C GLU A 124 6.22 4.47 6.38
N PRO A 125 7.38 3.80 6.56
CA PRO A 125 8.67 4.48 6.52
C PRO A 125 8.91 5.23 5.20
N GLY A 126 8.56 4.62 4.07
CA GLY A 126 8.66 5.27 2.76
C GLY A 126 7.70 6.44 2.60
N ALA A 127 6.49 6.36 3.17
CA ALA A 127 5.53 7.45 3.15
C ALA A 127 6.01 8.64 3.98
N VAL A 128 6.59 8.39 5.17
CA VAL A 128 7.15 9.43 6.05
C VAL A 128 8.36 10.11 5.40
N SER A 129 9.27 9.34 4.83
CA SER A 129 10.51 9.87 4.23
C SER A 129 10.35 10.43 2.81
N GLY A 130 9.16 10.30 2.18
CA GLY A 130 8.96 10.73 0.80
C GLY A 130 9.73 9.86 -0.22
N THR A 131 9.91 8.58 0.06
CA THR A 131 10.72 7.66 -0.78
C THR A 131 9.90 6.51 -1.36
N LEU A 132 8.59 6.70 -1.51
CA LEU A 132 7.73 5.68 -2.10
C LEU A 132 8.08 5.37 -3.56
N ALA A 133 7.95 4.11 -3.96
CA ALA A 133 7.87 3.73 -5.36
C ALA A 133 6.41 3.81 -5.82
N ILE A 134 6.12 4.61 -6.84
CA ILE A 134 4.78 4.91 -7.34
C ILE A 134 4.60 4.25 -8.70
N MET A 135 3.60 3.38 -8.82
CA MET A 135 3.31 2.60 -10.02
C MET A 135 2.04 3.14 -10.67
N ALA A 136 2.18 3.93 -11.74
CA ALA A 136 1.04 4.62 -12.35
C ALA A 136 0.49 3.91 -13.59
N GLY A 137 -0.83 3.98 -13.74
CA GLY A 137 -1.56 3.60 -14.93
C GLY A 137 -2.60 4.67 -15.29
N GLY A 138 -2.65 5.06 -16.55
CA GLY A 138 -3.55 6.12 -17.04
C GLY A 138 -2.99 6.84 -18.26
N ASP A 139 -3.52 8.02 -18.53
CA ASP A 139 -3.08 8.83 -19.67
C ASP A 139 -1.78 9.59 -19.35
N GLN A 140 -0.90 9.74 -20.36
CA GLN A 140 0.39 10.43 -20.22
C GLN A 140 0.22 11.88 -19.74
N ASP A 141 -0.68 12.65 -20.33
CA ASP A 141 -0.92 14.06 -19.96
C ASP A 141 -1.37 14.20 -18.51
N ALA A 142 -2.18 13.26 -18.01
CA ALA A 142 -2.61 13.23 -16.63
C ALA A 142 -1.45 12.88 -15.70
N PHE A 143 -0.63 11.89 -16.08
CA PHE A 143 0.56 11.50 -15.32
C PHE A 143 1.57 12.65 -15.22
N ASP A 144 1.87 13.33 -16.33
CA ASP A 144 2.82 14.44 -16.37
C ASP A 144 2.43 15.57 -15.41
N ARG A 145 1.13 15.83 -15.26
CA ARG A 145 0.60 16.80 -14.29
C ARG A 145 0.78 16.38 -12.84
N LEU A 146 0.97 15.08 -12.57
CA LEU A 146 1.16 14.52 -11.22
C LEU A 146 2.64 14.42 -10.84
N ILE A 147 3.59 14.46 -11.77
CA ILE A 147 5.03 14.32 -11.51
C ILE A 147 5.53 15.24 -10.39
N PRO A 148 5.22 16.54 -10.36
CA PRO A 148 5.75 17.42 -9.30
C PRO A 148 5.29 17.02 -7.88
N TYR A 149 4.17 16.35 -7.76
CA TYR A 149 3.64 15.84 -6.48
C TYR A 149 4.22 14.47 -6.15
N PHE A 150 4.41 13.64 -7.16
CA PHE A 150 5.05 12.33 -6.98
C PHE A 150 6.50 12.46 -6.49
N GLU A 151 7.26 13.44 -6.99
CA GLU A 151 8.64 13.74 -6.55
C GLU A 151 8.72 14.17 -5.08
N ILE A 152 7.63 14.70 -4.50
CA ILE A 152 7.55 15.03 -3.07
C ILE A 152 7.25 13.79 -2.22
N MET A 153 6.46 12.86 -2.75
CA MET A 153 5.97 11.70 -2.01
C MET A 153 6.79 10.42 -2.24
N GLY A 154 7.61 10.39 -3.29
CA GLY A 154 8.31 9.19 -3.71
C GLY A 154 9.69 9.44 -4.29
N SER A 155 10.52 8.41 -4.30
CA SER A 155 11.83 8.40 -4.96
C SER A 155 11.76 7.96 -6.43
N SER A 156 10.66 7.35 -6.83
CA SER A 156 10.41 6.94 -8.20
C SER A 156 8.91 6.94 -8.52
N ALA A 157 8.57 7.41 -9.71
CA ALA A 157 7.23 7.31 -10.27
C ALA A 157 7.33 6.89 -11.73
N LEU A 158 6.62 5.85 -12.12
CA LEU A 158 6.68 5.32 -13.47
C LEU A 158 5.27 5.09 -14.02
N LEU A 159 4.98 5.63 -15.20
CA LEU A 159 3.79 5.29 -15.96
C LEU A 159 4.03 3.95 -16.66
N ILE A 160 3.29 2.92 -16.24
CA ILE A 160 3.45 1.55 -16.74
C ILE A 160 2.67 1.34 -18.05
N GLY A 161 1.54 2.03 -18.18
CA GLY A 161 0.63 1.90 -19.30
C GLY A 161 -0.73 2.56 -19.03
N GLY A 162 -1.75 2.18 -19.76
CA GLY A 162 -3.12 2.67 -19.58
C GLY A 162 -3.72 2.35 -18.21
N SER A 163 -4.95 2.79 -17.98
CA SER A 163 -5.67 2.57 -16.71
C SER A 163 -5.69 1.11 -16.29
N GLY A 164 -5.45 0.86 -15.00
CA GLY A 164 -5.31 -0.46 -14.38
C GLY A 164 -3.88 -1.02 -14.40
N SER A 165 -2.94 -0.40 -15.16
CA SER A 165 -1.54 -0.87 -15.21
C SER A 165 -0.78 -0.62 -13.91
N GLY A 166 -1.07 0.46 -13.19
CA GLY A 166 -0.54 0.69 -11.87
C GLY A 166 -1.02 -0.36 -10.87
N SER A 167 -2.32 -0.61 -10.87
CA SER A 167 -2.95 -1.60 -10.00
C SER A 167 -2.41 -3.01 -10.25
N ILE A 168 -2.29 -3.48 -11.49
CA ILE A 168 -1.72 -4.81 -11.77
C ILE A 168 -0.25 -4.89 -11.38
N THR A 169 0.52 -3.81 -11.56
CA THR A 169 1.92 -3.75 -11.10
C THR A 169 2.02 -3.87 -9.58
N LYS A 170 1.11 -3.22 -8.85
CA LYS A 170 1.02 -3.40 -7.39
C LYS A 170 0.67 -4.82 -7.00
N LEU A 171 -0.23 -5.50 -7.70
CA LEU A 171 -0.54 -6.90 -7.43
C LEU A 171 0.69 -7.79 -7.63
N ALA A 172 1.46 -7.60 -8.72
CA ALA A 172 2.72 -8.31 -8.95
C ALA A 172 3.74 -8.04 -7.83
N ASN A 173 3.88 -6.78 -7.40
CA ASN A 173 4.72 -6.41 -6.25
C ASN A 173 4.28 -7.17 -4.98
N GLN A 174 2.98 -7.25 -4.69
CA GLN A 174 2.46 -7.91 -3.49
C GLN A 174 2.67 -9.43 -3.52
N VAL A 175 2.62 -10.07 -4.70
CA VAL A 175 3.03 -11.47 -4.84
C VAL A 175 4.48 -11.63 -4.37
N ILE A 176 5.40 -10.87 -4.95
CA ILE A 176 6.83 -10.99 -4.66
C ILE A 176 7.13 -10.69 -3.17
N VAL A 177 6.61 -9.60 -2.64
CA VAL A 177 6.84 -9.20 -1.23
C VAL A 177 6.35 -10.28 -0.27
N ASN A 178 5.10 -10.73 -0.41
CA ASN A 178 4.51 -11.65 0.56
C ASN A 178 5.05 -13.08 0.42
N MET A 179 5.37 -13.51 -0.81
CA MET A 179 6.04 -14.79 -1.03
C MET A 179 7.46 -14.77 -0.44
N ASN A 180 8.18 -13.65 -0.57
CA ASN A 180 9.51 -13.50 0.02
C ASN A 180 9.44 -13.60 1.57
N ILE A 181 8.48 -12.93 2.22
CA ILE A 181 8.29 -13.03 3.68
C ILE A 181 7.94 -14.47 4.09
N ALA A 182 7.09 -15.16 3.34
CA ALA A 182 6.74 -16.55 3.62
C ALA A 182 7.96 -17.48 3.48
N ALA A 183 8.73 -17.33 2.41
CA ALA A 183 9.95 -18.11 2.18
C ALA A 183 11.01 -17.87 3.29
N VAL A 184 11.22 -16.61 3.68
CA VAL A 184 12.09 -16.24 4.81
C VAL A 184 11.59 -16.91 6.09
N SER A 185 10.29 -16.82 6.38
CA SER A 185 9.71 -17.40 7.60
C SER A 185 9.91 -18.91 7.67
N GLU A 186 9.61 -19.62 6.58
CA GLU A 186 9.78 -21.07 6.50
C GLU A 186 11.24 -21.49 6.64
N ALA A 187 12.17 -20.82 5.94
CA ALA A 187 13.60 -21.09 6.00
C ALA A 187 14.19 -20.88 7.41
N PHE A 188 13.81 -19.81 8.08
CA PHE A 188 14.32 -19.52 9.41
C PHE A 188 13.70 -20.43 10.50
N VAL A 189 12.48 -20.87 10.32
CA VAL A 189 11.89 -21.92 11.17
C VAL A 189 12.64 -23.24 11.00
N LEU A 190 12.95 -23.64 9.76
CA LEU A 190 13.77 -24.83 9.47
C LEU A 190 15.15 -24.72 10.15
N ALA A 191 15.86 -23.61 9.95
CA ALA A 191 17.19 -23.40 10.51
C ALA A 191 17.17 -23.44 12.04
N SER A 192 16.21 -22.74 12.67
CA SER A 192 16.05 -22.73 14.13
C SER A 192 15.72 -24.11 14.69
N LYS A 193 14.86 -24.88 14.03
CA LYS A 193 14.51 -26.25 14.43
C LYS A 193 15.69 -27.19 14.33
N ALA A 194 16.59 -26.97 13.36
CA ALA A 194 17.84 -27.70 13.18
C ALA A 194 18.94 -27.29 14.20
N GLY A 195 18.69 -26.30 15.05
CA GLY A 195 19.62 -25.83 16.06
C GLY A 195 20.60 -24.74 15.60
N ALA A 196 20.45 -24.20 14.40
CA ALA A 196 21.25 -23.08 13.94
C ALA A 196 20.79 -21.76 14.60
N ASP A 197 21.73 -20.89 14.93
CA ASP A 197 21.45 -19.55 15.42
C ASP A 197 20.86 -18.67 14.31
N PRO A 198 19.59 -18.25 14.37
CA PRO A 198 18.95 -17.52 13.29
C PRO A 198 19.60 -16.16 13.03
N SER A 199 20.22 -15.52 14.03
CA SER A 199 20.95 -14.26 13.83
C SER A 199 22.19 -14.48 12.94
N LYS A 200 22.92 -15.57 13.17
CA LYS A 200 24.10 -15.92 12.35
C LYS A 200 23.70 -16.39 10.96
N VAL A 201 22.59 -17.12 10.83
CA VAL A 201 22.04 -17.52 9.53
C VAL A 201 21.68 -16.28 8.71
N TYR A 202 21.00 -15.30 9.32
CA TYR A 202 20.67 -14.03 8.66
C TYR A 202 21.94 -13.33 8.14
N GLU A 203 22.94 -13.13 8.98
CA GLU A 203 24.20 -12.47 8.57
C GLU A 203 24.92 -13.25 7.44
N ALA A 204 24.88 -14.58 7.48
CA ALA A 204 25.55 -15.40 6.48
C ALA A 204 24.90 -15.32 5.07
N ILE A 205 23.57 -15.19 4.99
CA ILE A 205 22.86 -15.29 3.71
C ILE A 205 22.43 -13.95 3.11
N ARG A 206 22.38 -12.87 3.92
CA ARG A 206 21.85 -11.58 3.46
C ARG A 206 22.65 -10.95 2.32
N GLY A 207 23.94 -11.23 2.20
CA GLY A 207 24.81 -10.73 1.13
C GLY A 207 24.79 -11.58 -0.14
N GLY A 208 24.10 -12.74 -0.14
CA GLY A 208 24.00 -13.64 -1.29
C GLY A 208 22.69 -13.51 -2.06
N LEU A 209 22.41 -14.48 -2.93
CA LEU A 209 21.18 -14.50 -3.76
C LEU A 209 19.89 -14.64 -2.92
N ALA A 210 19.96 -15.12 -1.68
CA ALA A 210 18.84 -15.15 -0.76
C ALA A 210 18.56 -13.79 -0.11
N GLY A 211 19.46 -12.83 -0.24
CA GLY A 211 19.30 -11.46 0.26
C GLY A 211 18.18 -10.72 -0.48
N SER A 212 17.45 -9.89 0.26
CA SER A 212 16.40 -9.03 -0.29
C SER A 212 16.07 -7.90 0.67
N ALA A 213 15.52 -6.80 0.14
CA ALA A 213 15.00 -5.71 0.96
C ALA A 213 13.94 -6.19 1.98
N VAL A 214 13.19 -7.22 1.62
CA VAL A 214 12.20 -7.86 2.51
C VAL A 214 12.90 -8.60 3.65
N LEU A 215 13.91 -9.41 3.37
CA LEU A 215 14.72 -10.10 4.38
C LEU A 215 15.30 -9.09 5.38
N ASP A 216 15.95 -8.04 4.89
CA ASP A 216 16.59 -7.03 5.73
C ASP A 216 15.60 -6.22 6.57
N ALA A 217 14.40 -5.94 6.02
CA ALA A 217 13.38 -5.21 6.76
C ALA A 217 12.65 -6.07 7.81
N LYS A 218 12.53 -7.39 7.60
CA LYS A 218 11.66 -8.24 8.43
C LYS A 218 12.39 -9.17 9.39
N MET A 219 13.62 -9.59 9.05
CA MET A 219 14.38 -10.46 9.98
C MET A 219 14.66 -9.81 11.34
N PRO A 220 15.07 -8.55 11.46
CA PRO A 220 15.22 -7.92 12.78
C PRO A 220 13.93 -7.98 13.60
N MET A 221 12.78 -7.69 13.00
CA MET A 221 11.48 -7.76 13.68
C MET A 221 11.17 -9.18 14.17
N ILE A 222 11.45 -10.20 13.36
CA ILE A 222 11.26 -11.62 13.72
C ILE A 222 12.17 -12.01 14.87
N LEU A 223 13.46 -11.66 14.82
CA LEU A 223 14.45 -11.98 15.84
C LEU A 223 14.12 -11.33 17.19
N GLU A 224 13.63 -10.10 17.18
CA GLU A 224 13.23 -9.33 18.35
C GLU A 224 11.80 -9.63 18.81
N ARG A 225 11.04 -10.44 18.05
CA ARG A 225 9.62 -10.71 18.31
C ARG A 225 8.76 -9.43 18.31
N ASN A 226 9.17 -8.43 17.56
CA ASN A 226 8.47 -7.17 17.43
C ASN A 226 7.55 -7.19 16.19
N PHE A 227 6.28 -7.46 16.40
CA PHE A 227 5.26 -7.48 15.34
C PHE A 227 4.38 -6.22 15.34
N ASN A 228 4.88 -5.11 15.90
CA ASN A 228 4.21 -3.82 15.77
C ASN A 228 4.08 -3.43 14.28
N PRO A 229 2.88 -3.09 13.81
CA PRO A 229 2.61 -3.05 12.38
C PRO A 229 3.15 -1.80 11.69
N GLY A 230 4.12 -1.98 10.78
CA GLY A 230 4.40 -1.06 9.67
C GLY A 230 3.62 -1.42 8.41
N GLY A 231 3.20 -2.69 8.29
CA GLY A 231 2.33 -3.20 7.23
C GLY A 231 1.52 -4.40 7.77
N LYS A 232 0.25 -4.16 8.13
CA LYS A 232 -0.60 -5.17 8.77
C LYS A 232 -0.83 -6.41 7.89
N ILE A 233 -0.90 -7.58 8.52
CA ILE A 233 -1.36 -8.83 7.88
C ILE A 233 -2.73 -8.63 7.21
N SER A 234 -3.66 -7.89 7.83
CA SER A 234 -4.98 -7.62 7.25
C SER A 234 -4.94 -6.91 5.90
N ILE A 235 -3.99 -6.00 5.70
CA ILE A 235 -3.79 -5.29 4.43
C ILE A 235 -3.22 -6.25 3.39
N ASN A 236 -2.18 -7.02 3.76
CA ASN A 236 -1.56 -7.99 2.88
C ASN A 236 -2.51 -9.14 2.50
N HIS A 237 -3.34 -9.62 3.43
CA HIS A 237 -4.41 -10.57 3.17
C HIS A 237 -5.39 -10.04 2.09
N LYS A 238 -5.83 -8.77 2.21
CA LYS A 238 -6.66 -8.14 1.19
C LYS A 238 -5.94 -8.05 -0.17
N ASP A 239 -4.66 -7.68 -0.17
CA ASP A 239 -3.89 -7.54 -1.40
C ASP A 239 -3.70 -8.90 -2.10
N ILE A 240 -3.39 -9.96 -1.36
CA ILE A 240 -3.27 -11.32 -1.91
C ILE A 240 -4.63 -11.83 -2.40
N LYS A 241 -5.73 -11.50 -1.72
CA LYS A 241 -7.08 -11.76 -2.21
C LYS A 241 -7.31 -11.10 -3.58
N ASN A 242 -6.97 -9.80 -3.70
CA ASN A 242 -7.07 -9.07 -4.98
C ASN A 242 -6.23 -9.74 -6.08
N VAL A 243 -5.03 -10.28 -5.75
CA VAL A 243 -4.21 -11.04 -6.71
C VAL A 243 -4.94 -12.27 -7.22
N VAL A 244 -5.45 -13.11 -6.29
CA VAL A 244 -6.12 -14.39 -6.64
C VAL A 244 -7.37 -14.10 -7.48
N GLU A 245 -8.20 -13.14 -7.08
CA GLU A 245 -9.40 -12.76 -7.82
C GLU A 245 -9.04 -12.26 -9.23
N THR A 246 -8.09 -11.31 -9.35
CA THR A 246 -7.67 -10.77 -10.65
C THR A 246 -7.07 -11.85 -11.55
N ALA A 247 -6.22 -12.72 -11.00
CA ALA A 247 -5.59 -13.80 -11.76
C ALA A 247 -6.63 -14.77 -12.33
N HIS A 248 -7.64 -15.14 -11.54
CA HIS A 248 -8.71 -16.04 -11.98
C HIS A 248 -9.65 -15.38 -13.00
N GLU A 249 -9.89 -14.04 -12.91
CA GLU A 249 -10.66 -13.31 -13.91
C GLU A 249 -10.01 -13.32 -15.31
N ILE A 250 -8.70 -13.50 -15.39
CA ILE A 250 -7.93 -13.52 -16.64
C ILE A 250 -7.29 -14.89 -16.94
N ASP A 251 -7.77 -15.95 -16.29
CA ASP A 251 -7.33 -17.34 -16.47
C ASP A 251 -5.83 -17.57 -16.24
N VAL A 252 -5.22 -16.85 -15.28
CA VAL A 252 -3.81 -17.05 -14.87
C VAL A 252 -3.74 -17.91 -13.60
N PRO A 253 -3.15 -19.12 -13.64
CA PRO A 253 -2.91 -19.91 -12.44
C PRO A 253 -1.88 -19.26 -11.52
N VAL A 254 -2.20 -19.15 -10.22
CA VAL A 254 -1.30 -18.59 -9.18
C VAL A 254 -1.18 -19.54 -7.98
N PRO A 255 -0.64 -20.77 -8.15
CA PRO A 255 -0.69 -21.83 -7.14
C PRO A 255 0.01 -21.44 -5.83
N PHE A 256 1.18 -20.84 -5.88
CA PHE A 256 1.89 -20.41 -4.68
C PHE A 256 1.16 -19.26 -3.94
N THR A 257 0.60 -18.31 -4.68
CA THR A 257 -0.17 -17.20 -4.10
C THR A 257 -1.47 -17.69 -3.48
N SER A 258 -2.11 -18.69 -4.09
CA SER A 258 -3.30 -19.33 -3.51
C SER A 258 -2.98 -20.03 -2.19
N GLN A 259 -1.85 -20.76 -2.12
CA GLN A 259 -1.39 -21.36 -0.87
C GLN A 259 -1.07 -20.30 0.18
N LEU A 260 -0.41 -19.20 -0.20
CA LEU A 260 -0.14 -18.09 0.69
C LEU A 260 -1.43 -17.44 1.23
N PHE A 261 -2.47 -17.35 0.40
CA PHE A 261 -3.77 -16.85 0.83
C PHE A 261 -4.36 -17.71 1.96
N GLU A 262 -4.24 -19.04 1.89
CA GLU A 262 -4.67 -19.95 2.96
C GLU A 262 -3.84 -19.78 4.24
N ILE A 263 -2.55 -19.49 4.13
CA ILE A 263 -1.71 -19.15 5.29
C ILE A 263 -2.24 -17.88 5.97
N PHE A 264 -2.59 -16.84 5.21
CA PHE A 264 -3.20 -15.64 5.77
C PHE A 264 -4.59 -15.93 6.40
N GLN A 265 -5.38 -16.84 5.83
CA GLN A 265 -6.64 -17.26 6.45
C GLN A 265 -6.42 -17.95 7.80
N ALA A 266 -5.40 -18.81 7.89
CA ALA A 266 -5.03 -19.44 9.16
C ALA A 266 -4.59 -18.40 10.22
N LEU A 267 -3.78 -17.41 9.82
CA LEU A 267 -3.37 -16.30 10.69
C LEU A 267 -4.56 -15.45 11.14
N LYS A 268 -5.56 -15.25 10.27
CA LYS A 268 -6.80 -14.56 10.60
C LYS A 268 -7.56 -15.28 11.71
N VAL A 269 -7.72 -16.59 11.60
CA VAL A 269 -8.37 -17.41 12.63
C VAL A 269 -7.58 -17.39 13.94
N ALA A 270 -6.25 -17.33 13.85
CA ALA A 270 -5.36 -17.25 15.02
C ALA A 270 -5.32 -15.86 15.68
N GLY A 271 -5.95 -14.82 15.10
CA GLY A 271 -6.03 -13.48 15.70
C GLY A 271 -4.90 -12.51 15.32
N HIS A 272 -4.04 -12.88 14.35
CA HIS A 272 -2.83 -12.12 13.99
C HIS A 272 -3.04 -11.00 12.94
N MET A 273 -4.28 -10.64 12.61
CA MET A 273 -4.57 -9.68 11.53
C MET A 273 -4.04 -8.26 11.78
N ASN A 274 -3.81 -7.90 13.04
CA ASN A 274 -3.27 -6.59 13.41
C ASN A 274 -1.74 -6.58 13.55
N ASP A 275 -1.08 -7.75 13.51
CA ASP A 275 0.37 -7.83 13.53
C ASP A 275 0.96 -7.32 12.21
N ASP A 276 2.24 -6.92 12.24
CA ASP A 276 3.02 -6.71 11.02
C ASP A 276 3.09 -8.01 10.20
N HIS A 277 3.22 -7.90 8.88
CA HIS A 277 3.30 -9.08 8.01
C HIS A 277 4.56 -9.96 8.27
N ALA A 278 5.58 -9.46 8.99
CA ALA A 278 6.64 -10.32 9.55
C ALA A 278 6.07 -11.43 10.46
N GLY A 279 4.88 -11.21 11.02
CA GLY A 279 4.15 -12.19 11.83
C GLY A 279 3.70 -13.45 11.09
N ILE A 280 3.86 -13.54 9.76
CA ILE A 280 3.68 -14.79 8.99
C ILE A 280 4.52 -15.93 9.58
N VAL A 281 5.68 -15.64 10.15
CA VAL A 281 6.55 -16.62 10.81
C VAL A 281 5.81 -17.44 11.86
N GLN A 282 4.85 -16.86 12.57
CA GLN A 282 4.08 -17.51 13.64
C GLN A 282 3.26 -18.71 13.13
N TYR A 283 2.83 -18.68 11.86
CA TYR A 283 2.18 -19.83 11.23
C TYR A 283 3.13 -21.03 11.13
N PHE A 284 4.32 -20.83 10.59
CA PHE A 284 5.33 -21.89 10.43
C PHE A 284 5.89 -22.38 11.76
N GLU A 285 6.10 -21.48 12.71
CA GLU A 285 6.51 -21.78 14.08
C GLU A 285 5.54 -22.74 14.78
N LYS A 286 4.24 -22.47 14.63
CA LYS A 286 3.18 -23.32 15.19
C LYS A 286 3.21 -24.73 14.59
N LEU A 287 3.39 -24.85 13.28
CA LEU A 287 3.49 -26.16 12.60
C LEU A 287 4.73 -26.93 13.04
N ALA A 288 5.87 -26.26 13.16
CA ALA A 288 7.14 -26.87 13.52
C ALA A 288 7.36 -27.03 15.04
N GLN A 289 6.46 -26.46 15.87
CA GLN A 289 6.63 -26.39 17.33
C GLN A 289 8.02 -25.84 17.70
N THR A 290 8.39 -24.70 17.13
CA THR A 290 9.64 -23.99 17.39
C THR A 290 9.42 -22.50 17.31
N VAL A 291 10.35 -21.69 17.80
CA VAL A 291 10.27 -20.22 17.76
C VAL A 291 11.56 -19.66 17.19
N VAL A 292 11.45 -18.76 16.23
CA VAL A 292 12.58 -18.00 15.69
C VAL A 292 12.79 -16.77 16.54
N LYS A 293 13.90 -16.71 17.26
CA LYS A 293 14.29 -15.55 18.08
C LYS A 293 15.80 -15.47 18.20
N SER A 294 16.31 -14.26 18.47
CA SER A 294 17.74 -14.10 18.77
C SER A 294 18.15 -14.99 19.95
N THR A 295 19.28 -15.67 19.80
CA THR A 295 19.90 -16.44 20.87
C THR A 295 20.94 -15.64 21.65
N THR A 296 21.29 -14.45 21.14
CA THR A 296 22.21 -13.53 21.81
C THR A 296 21.52 -12.96 23.05
N LYS A 297 21.97 -13.39 24.24
CA LYS A 297 21.66 -12.66 25.49
C LYS A 297 22.31 -11.29 25.36
N GLU A 298 21.56 -10.22 25.54
CA GLU A 298 22.13 -8.92 25.91
C GLU A 298 22.96 -9.11 27.17
N TYR A 299 24.25 -8.86 27.08
CA TYR A 299 25.16 -8.76 28.23
C TYR A 299 25.24 -7.29 28.63
#